data_d0faa198bd3c2fc563fee5ae83f15699
#
_entry.id   d0faa198bd3c2fc563fee5ae83f15699
#
_cell.length_a   1.000
_cell.length_b   1.000
_cell.length_c   1.000
_cell.angle_alpha   90.00
_cell.angle_beta   90.00
_cell.angle_gamma   90.00
#
_symmetry.space_group_name_H-M   'P 1'
#
loop_
_entity.id
_entity.type
_entity.pdbx_description
1 polymer ?
#
loop_
_entity_poly.entity_id
_entity_poly.type
_entity_poly.pdbx_seq_one_letter_code
_entity_poly.pdbx_strand_id
1 'polypeptide(L)'
;SNSGEQLEQYFVYASGTQKAVYTNLTEAIARAYTERGNVIDSKENVLWKCIYADYAQVAGMDNVVKVQSDAKSLAGCLSMIAAVNGKEAAPDSIDIGKGSIEQLMKKYSGHTARNLTGCTVDEILYYVSQGSPVLAKLNSNRYVIVMSYNATKIRYLDPVTGKSTAASRTDVTNRLEKSGKVFYSYIAD
;
A
#
# COMPACT_ATOMS: atom_id res chain seq x y z
N SER A 1 28.34 15.25 7.63
CA SER A 1 27.09 15.18 8.39
C SER A 1 25.93 15.65 7.53
N ASN A 2 24.85 14.94 7.60
CA ASN A 2 23.62 15.26 6.84
C ASN A 2 22.71 16.24 7.59
N SER A 3 23.31 17.22 8.21
CA SER A 3 22.61 18.17 9.06
C SER A 3 21.58 19.04 8.32
N GLY A 4 21.58 19.01 6.96
CA GLY A 4 20.63 19.75 6.15
C GLY A 4 19.39 18.97 5.72
N GLU A 5 19.36 17.64 5.97
CA GLU A 5 18.25 16.80 5.52
C GLU A 5 17.12 16.84 6.54
N GLN A 6 15.98 17.38 6.14
CA GLN A 6 14.78 17.41 6.98
C GLN A 6 13.95 16.16 6.75
N LEU A 7 13.46 15.58 7.85
CA LEU A 7 12.47 14.51 7.76
C LEU A 7 11.16 15.06 7.22
N GLU A 8 10.51 14.28 6.39
CA GLU A 8 9.18 14.61 5.90
C GLU A 8 8.21 14.71 7.08
N GLN A 9 7.37 15.74 7.07
CA GLN A 9 6.37 15.95 8.11
C GLN A 9 4.98 15.66 7.58
N TYR A 10 4.16 15.09 8.44
CA TYR A 10 2.78 14.73 8.17
C TYR A 10 1.87 15.45 9.13
N PHE A 11 0.94 16.22 8.58
CA PHE A 11 0.04 17.08 9.34
C PHE A 11 -1.34 16.45 9.41
N VAL A 12 -1.87 16.33 10.62
CA VAL A 12 -3.23 15.82 10.83
C VAL A 12 -4.18 17.01 10.97
N TYR A 13 -5.19 17.03 10.11
CA TYR A 13 -6.23 18.04 10.12
C TYR A 13 -7.59 17.40 10.34
N ALA A 14 -8.43 18.04 11.14
CA ALA A 14 -9.81 17.65 11.34
C ALA A 14 -10.65 18.89 11.54
N SER A 15 -11.80 18.99 10.86
CA SER A 15 -12.69 20.15 10.93
C SER A 15 -11.96 21.48 10.65
N GLY A 16 -11.04 21.46 9.69
CA GLY A 16 -10.27 22.65 9.30
C GLY A 16 -9.17 23.07 10.27
N THR A 17 -8.89 22.28 11.30
CA THR A 17 -7.91 22.61 12.34
C THR A 17 -6.79 21.59 12.37
N GLN A 18 -5.54 22.06 12.44
CA GLN A 18 -4.40 21.18 12.63
C GLN A 18 -4.42 20.60 14.05
N LYS A 19 -4.41 19.28 14.14
CA LYS A 19 -4.49 18.53 15.40
C LYS A 19 -3.14 18.02 15.87
N ALA A 20 -2.25 17.67 14.94
CA ALA A 20 -0.96 17.08 15.25
C ALA A 20 -0.01 17.14 14.06
N VAL A 21 1.27 16.91 14.34
CA VAL A 21 2.33 16.77 13.34
C VAL A 21 3.16 15.55 13.71
N TYR A 22 3.46 14.72 12.73
CA TYR A 22 4.26 13.51 12.90
C TYR A 22 5.35 13.43 11.85
N THR A 23 6.39 12.67 12.11
CA THR A 23 7.40 12.29 11.11
C THR A 23 7.21 10.86 10.61
N ASN A 24 6.24 10.14 11.16
CA ASN A 24 5.86 8.79 10.77
C ASN A 24 4.44 8.80 10.21
N LEU A 25 4.28 8.35 8.96
CA LEU A 25 2.99 8.40 8.28
C LEU A 25 1.94 7.50 8.97
N THR A 26 2.33 6.32 9.43
CA THR A 26 1.42 5.40 10.12
C THR A 26 0.86 6.02 11.39
N GLU A 27 1.69 6.73 12.16
CA GLU A 27 1.24 7.43 13.37
C GLU A 27 0.28 8.57 13.02
N ALA A 28 0.59 9.32 11.95
CA ALA A 28 -0.29 10.39 11.47
C ALA A 28 -1.66 9.83 11.06
N ILE A 29 -1.67 8.73 10.32
CA ILE A 29 -2.90 8.07 9.87
C ILE A 29 -3.73 7.59 11.08
N ALA A 30 -3.08 6.97 12.08
CA ALA A 30 -3.77 6.52 13.28
C ALA A 30 -4.42 7.68 14.04
N ARG A 31 -3.73 8.81 14.14
CA ARG A 31 -4.28 10.01 14.77
C ARG A 31 -5.43 10.59 13.95
N ALA A 32 -5.28 10.69 12.64
CA ALA A 32 -6.33 11.17 11.76
C ALA A 32 -7.57 10.28 11.81
N TYR A 33 -7.41 8.98 11.92
CA TYR A 33 -8.51 8.04 12.10
C TYR A 33 -9.30 8.37 13.38
N THR A 34 -8.61 8.59 14.49
CA THR A 34 -9.23 8.94 15.78
C THR A 34 -9.96 10.29 15.70
N GLU A 35 -9.35 11.27 15.04
CA GLU A 35 -9.91 12.62 14.91
C GLU A 35 -10.96 12.74 13.78
N ARG A 36 -11.19 11.68 13.02
CA ARG A 36 -12.01 11.68 11.81
C ARG A 36 -11.54 12.71 10.79
N GLY A 37 -10.23 12.78 10.64
CA GLY A 37 -9.57 13.80 9.83
C GLY A 37 -8.78 13.23 8.67
N ASN A 38 -7.85 14.05 8.20
CA ASN A 38 -7.02 13.79 7.05
C ASN A 38 -5.55 13.98 7.40
N VAL A 39 -4.67 13.39 6.59
CA VAL A 39 -3.23 13.61 6.66
C VAL A 39 -2.80 14.32 5.38
N ILE A 40 -2.06 15.41 5.53
CA ILE A 40 -1.43 16.11 4.41
C ILE A 40 0.07 16.23 4.65
N ASP A 41 0.83 16.41 3.56
CA ASP A 41 2.25 16.72 3.66
C ASP A 41 2.51 18.24 3.72
N SER A 42 3.77 18.64 3.75
CA SER A 42 4.16 20.06 3.82
C SER A 42 3.83 20.84 2.54
N LYS A 43 3.54 20.16 1.45
CA LYS A 43 3.12 20.76 0.18
C LYS A 43 1.61 20.75 0.00
N GLU A 44 0.87 20.43 1.08
CA GLU A 44 -0.59 20.33 1.10
C GLU A 44 -1.16 19.19 0.23
N ASN A 45 -0.35 18.21 -0.15
CA ASN A 45 -0.86 17.01 -0.81
C ASN A 45 -1.57 16.14 0.22
N VAL A 46 -2.76 15.67 -0.13
CA VAL A 46 -3.52 14.75 0.73
C VAL A 46 -2.89 13.37 0.63
N LEU A 47 -2.46 12.83 1.76
CA LEU A 47 -1.85 11.50 1.84
C LEU A 47 -2.81 10.45 2.38
N TRP A 48 -3.86 10.87 3.09
CA TRP A 48 -4.84 9.95 3.64
C TRP A 48 -6.10 10.69 4.08
N LYS A 49 -7.27 10.04 3.92
CA LYS A 49 -8.55 10.53 4.44
C LYS A 49 -9.28 9.41 5.16
N CYS A 50 -9.93 9.74 6.29
CA CYS A 50 -10.71 8.77 7.03
C CYS A 50 -12.00 8.37 6.31
N ILE A 51 -12.52 9.23 5.44
CA ILE A 51 -13.72 8.96 4.63
C ILE A 51 -13.28 8.67 3.21
N TYR A 52 -13.62 7.49 2.71
CA TYR A 52 -13.34 7.06 1.35
C TYR A 52 -14.48 6.17 0.84
N ALA A 53 -14.46 5.84 -0.45
CA ALA A 53 -15.55 5.10 -1.09
C ALA A 53 -15.82 3.74 -0.43
N ASP A 54 -17.08 3.31 -0.42
CA ASP A 54 -17.50 2.04 0.17
C ASP A 54 -16.99 0.82 -0.61
N TYR A 55 -16.62 1.02 -1.86
CA TYR A 55 -16.02 -0.01 -2.72
C TYR A 55 -15.10 0.65 -3.74
N ALA A 56 -14.08 -0.09 -4.15
CA ALA A 56 -13.15 0.36 -5.19
C ALA A 56 -12.41 -0.82 -5.80
N GLN A 57 -11.90 -0.61 -6.99
CA GLN A 57 -11.07 -1.57 -7.70
C GLN A 57 -9.97 -0.82 -8.44
N VAL A 58 -8.73 -1.30 -8.33
CA VAL A 58 -7.63 -0.76 -9.11
C VAL A 58 -7.80 -1.20 -10.56
N ALA A 59 -7.81 -0.25 -11.48
CA ALA A 59 -7.98 -0.52 -12.90
C ALA A 59 -6.72 -1.18 -13.48
N GLY A 60 -6.90 -2.07 -14.46
CA GLY A 60 -5.80 -2.65 -15.23
C GLY A 60 -5.04 -3.77 -14.52
N MET A 61 -5.57 -4.33 -13.44
CA MET A 61 -4.94 -5.44 -12.71
C MET A 61 -5.71 -6.75 -12.91
N ASP A 62 -5.89 -7.15 -14.16
CA ASP A 62 -6.67 -8.36 -14.50
C ASP A 62 -5.81 -9.62 -14.58
N ASN A 63 -4.51 -9.47 -14.85
CA ASN A 63 -3.61 -10.60 -15.03
C ASN A 63 -2.74 -10.80 -13.80
N VAL A 64 -2.80 -12.00 -13.23
CA VAL A 64 -1.96 -12.36 -12.09
C VAL A 64 -0.68 -13.03 -12.59
N VAL A 65 0.44 -12.45 -12.22
CA VAL A 65 1.76 -13.03 -12.51
C VAL A 65 1.94 -14.27 -11.62
N LYS A 66 2.44 -15.37 -12.20
CA LYS A 66 2.74 -16.58 -11.47
C LYS A 66 4.23 -16.71 -11.22
N VAL A 67 4.62 -16.91 -9.96
CA VAL A 67 6.00 -17.18 -9.54
C VAL A 67 6.09 -18.54 -8.87
N GLN A 68 7.31 -19.04 -8.68
CA GLN A 68 7.55 -20.43 -8.25
C GLN A 68 7.55 -20.66 -6.74
N SER A 69 7.75 -19.60 -5.95
CA SER A 69 7.91 -19.74 -4.51
C SER A 69 7.59 -18.43 -3.77
N ASP A 70 7.41 -18.54 -2.46
CA ASP A 70 7.22 -17.38 -1.59
C ASP A 70 8.36 -16.36 -1.70
N ALA A 71 9.60 -16.85 -1.84
CA ALA A 71 10.77 -15.98 -1.98
C ALA A 71 10.72 -15.09 -3.22
N LYS A 72 9.97 -15.49 -4.24
CA LYS A 72 9.78 -14.73 -5.48
C LYS A 72 8.51 -13.89 -5.49
N SER A 73 7.71 -13.94 -4.43
CA SER A 73 6.42 -13.26 -4.40
C SER A 73 6.54 -11.74 -4.47
N LEU A 74 7.54 -11.16 -3.82
CA LEU A 74 7.76 -9.71 -3.90
C LEU A 74 8.07 -9.27 -5.34
N ALA A 75 8.94 -9.99 -6.04
CA ALA A 75 9.24 -9.71 -7.44
C ALA A 75 7.99 -9.84 -8.32
N GLY A 76 7.17 -10.85 -8.07
CA GLY A 76 5.89 -11.02 -8.77
C GLY A 76 4.94 -9.85 -8.54
N CYS A 77 4.83 -9.38 -7.32
CA CYS A 77 4.02 -8.20 -6.99
C CYS A 77 4.54 -6.93 -7.66
N LEU A 78 5.85 -6.71 -7.62
CA LEU A 78 6.47 -5.54 -8.28
C LEU A 78 6.29 -5.58 -9.79
N SER A 79 6.32 -6.76 -10.40
CA SER A 79 6.02 -6.94 -11.83
C SER A 79 4.60 -6.48 -12.16
N MET A 80 3.62 -6.84 -11.33
CA MET A 80 2.23 -6.42 -11.52
C MET A 80 2.05 -4.91 -11.28
N ILE A 81 2.73 -4.35 -10.30
CA ILE A 81 2.72 -2.91 -10.03
C ILE A 81 3.32 -2.15 -11.21
N ALA A 82 4.43 -2.63 -11.77
CA ALA A 82 5.02 -2.04 -12.96
C ALA A 82 4.05 -2.03 -14.13
N ALA A 83 3.39 -3.15 -14.39
CA ALA A 83 2.46 -3.29 -15.51
C ALA A 83 1.28 -2.32 -15.41
N VAL A 84 0.70 -2.13 -14.23
CA VAL A 84 -0.42 -1.21 -14.05
C VAL A 84 0.01 0.25 -14.25
N ASN A 85 1.29 0.53 -14.15
CA ASN A 85 1.88 1.85 -14.39
C ASN A 85 2.54 1.97 -15.77
N GLY A 86 2.20 1.07 -16.69
CA GLY A 86 2.69 1.13 -18.08
C GLY A 86 4.14 0.71 -18.27
N LYS A 87 4.70 0.01 -17.30
CA LYS A 87 6.08 -0.48 -17.36
C LYS A 87 6.09 -2.00 -17.49
N GLU A 88 7.07 -2.54 -18.18
CA GLU A 88 7.21 -3.97 -18.34
C GLU A 88 8.45 -4.45 -17.59
N ALA A 89 8.25 -5.35 -16.62
CA ALA A 89 9.33 -5.94 -15.85
C ALA A 89 8.96 -7.37 -15.49
N ALA A 90 9.66 -8.34 -16.08
CA ALA A 90 9.46 -9.75 -15.73
C ALA A 90 9.95 -9.99 -14.30
N PRO A 91 9.29 -10.86 -13.53
CA PRO A 91 9.69 -11.12 -12.14
C PRO A 91 11.16 -11.50 -11.99
N ASP A 92 11.68 -12.34 -12.89
CA ASP A 92 13.08 -12.79 -12.81
C ASP A 92 14.10 -11.68 -13.11
N SER A 93 13.67 -10.55 -13.71
CA SER A 93 14.53 -9.39 -13.96
C SER A 93 14.60 -8.43 -12.76
N ILE A 94 13.78 -8.65 -11.75
CA ILE A 94 13.66 -7.76 -10.59
C ILE A 94 14.58 -8.26 -9.48
N ASP A 95 15.60 -7.46 -9.16
CA ASP A 95 16.52 -7.77 -8.05
C ASP A 95 15.98 -7.15 -6.76
N ILE A 96 15.31 -7.96 -5.95
CA ILE A 96 14.73 -7.53 -4.68
C ILE A 96 15.77 -7.27 -3.59
N GLY A 97 17.02 -7.63 -3.81
CA GLY A 97 18.12 -7.36 -2.88
C GLY A 97 18.74 -5.96 -3.05
N LYS A 98 18.32 -5.21 -4.07
CA LYS A 98 18.93 -3.91 -4.40
C LYS A 98 18.18 -2.72 -3.84
N GLY A 99 17.87 -2.74 -2.57
CA GLY A 99 17.29 -1.59 -1.91
C GLY A 99 16.12 -1.97 -1.00
N SER A 100 15.54 -0.95 -0.35
CA SER A 100 14.35 -1.14 0.46
C SER A 100 13.13 -1.40 -0.41
N ILE A 101 12.06 -1.92 0.18
CA ILE A 101 10.79 -2.11 -0.53
C ILE A 101 10.28 -0.77 -1.05
N GLU A 102 10.44 0.33 -0.29
CA GLU A 102 10.05 1.66 -0.74
C GLU A 102 10.80 2.08 -2.01
N GLN A 103 12.11 1.85 -2.06
CA GLN A 103 12.93 2.16 -3.23
C GLN A 103 12.51 1.31 -4.45
N LEU A 104 12.27 0.02 -4.24
CA LEU A 104 11.80 -0.88 -5.28
C LEU A 104 10.42 -0.46 -5.80
N MET A 105 9.52 -0.13 -4.89
CA MET A 105 8.18 0.31 -5.28
C MET A 105 8.23 1.61 -6.07
N LYS A 106 9.05 2.56 -5.67
CA LYS A 106 9.25 3.81 -6.42
C LYS A 106 9.79 3.52 -7.82
N LYS A 107 10.77 2.63 -7.94
CA LYS A 107 11.37 2.26 -9.23
C LYS A 107 10.33 1.66 -10.17
N TYR A 108 9.52 0.72 -9.68
CA TYR A 108 8.58 -0.02 -10.53
C TYR A 108 7.22 0.66 -10.69
N SER A 109 6.77 1.46 -9.73
CA SER A 109 5.54 2.24 -9.90
C SER A 109 5.77 3.57 -10.62
N GLY A 110 6.93 4.16 -10.45
CA GLY A 110 7.20 5.53 -10.92
C GLY A 110 6.67 6.62 -10.02
N HIS A 111 6.17 6.26 -8.83
CA HIS A 111 5.59 7.20 -7.86
C HIS A 111 6.30 7.10 -6.52
N THR A 112 6.21 8.15 -5.70
CA THR A 112 6.74 8.13 -4.33
C THR A 112 6.03 7.04 -3.53
N ALA A 113 6.81 6.07 -3.04
CA ALA A 113 6.26 4.99 -2.24
C ALA A 113 5.95 5.46 -0.83
N ARG A 114 4.90 4.90 -0.24
CA ARG A 114 4.50 5.15 1.14
C ARG A 114 4.56 3.86 1.94
N ASN A 115 5.34 3.88 3.00
CA ASN A 115 5.40 2.78 3.95
C ASN A 115 4.23 2.92 4.92
N LEU A 116 3.28 1.99 4.83
CA LEU A 116 2.06 1.98 5.65
C LEU A 116 2.12 0.88 6.70
N THR A 117 3.30 0.32 6.93
CA THR A 117 3.48 -0.75 7.89
C THR A 117 3.06 -0.28 9.29
N GLY A 118 2.21 -1.08 9.94
CA GLY A 118 1.58 -0.74 11.21
C GLY A 118 0.17 -0.19 11.07
N CYS A 119 -0.28 0.19 9.88
CA CYS A 119 -1.65 0.57 9.64
C CYS A 119 -2.60 -0.62 9.78
N THR A 120 -3.87 -0.35 10.05
CA THR A 120 -4.93 -1.36 9.92
C THR A 120 -5.30 -1.56 8.45
N VAL A 121 -5.98 -2.66 8.17
CA VAL A 121 -6.49 -2.89 6.81
C VAL A 121 -7.50 -1.81 6.41
N ASP A 122 -8.40 -1.43 7.31
CA ASP A 122 -9.34 -0.34 7.01
C ASP A 122 -8.62 0.96 6.64
N GLU A 123 -7.50 1.25 7.27
CA GLU A 123 -6.70 2.43 6.93
C GLU A 123 -6.07 2.34 5.55
N ILE A 124 -5.52 1.18 5.18
CA ILE A 124 -4.83 1.04 3.89
C ILE A 124 -5.80 0.97 2.70
N LEU A 125 -7.04 0.62 2.91
CA LEU A 125 -8.03 0.57 1.82
C LEU A 125 -8.30 1.95 1.22
N TYR A 126 -8.01 3.03 1.93
CA TYR A 126 -8.01 4.37 1.34
C TYR A 126 -7.18 4.41 0.05
N TYR A 127 -6.00 3.77 0.04
CA TYR A 127 -5.11 3.79 -1.13
C TYR A 127 -5.74 3.06 -2.32
N VAL A 128 -6.41 1.95 -2.06
CA VAL A 128 -7.17 1.25 -3.11
C VAL A 128 -8.29 2.15 -3.64
N SER A 129 -8.95 2.92 -2.76
CA SER A 129 -9.98 3.88 -3.17
C SER A 129 -9.45 4.99 -4.08
N GLN A 130 -8.17 5.28 -4.00
CA GLN A 130 -7.50 6.27 -4.85
C GLN A 130 -6.89 5.66 -6.11
N GLY A 131 -7.15 4.37 -6.36
CA GLY A 131 -6.67 3.69 -7.56
C GLY A 131 -5.28 3.08 -7.42
N SER A 132 -4.73 3.01 -6.23
CA SER A 132 -3.40 2.44 -6.00
C SER A 132 -3.48 1.07 -5.36
N PRO A 133 -2.77 0.07 -5.89
CA PRO A 133 -2.70 -1.23 -5.26
C PRO A 133 -1.87 -1.16 -3.97
N VAL A 134 -2.16 -2.02 -3.02
CA VAL A 134 -1.42 -2.10 -1.77
C VAL A 134 -0.65 -3.41 -1.72
N LEU A 135 0.68 -3.30 -1.64
CA LEU A 135 1.55 -4.44 -1.39
C LEU A 135 1.42 -4.83 0.08
N ALA A 136 1.13 -6.11 0.33
CA ALA A 136 0.89 -6.60 1.68
C ALA A 136 1.53 -7.97 1.91
N LYS A 137 1.93 -8.25 3.15
CA LYS A 137 2.34 -9.60 3.55
C LYS A 137 1.13 -10.41 3.97
N LEU A 138 0.92 -11.54 3.30
CA LEU A 138 -0.16 -12.47 3.62
C LEU A 138 0.25 -13.47 4.72
N ASN A 139 1.56 -13.77 4.80
CA ASN A 139 2.19 -14.54 5.86
C ASN A 139 3.66 -14.10 5.95
N SER A 140 4.47 -14.78 6.76
CA SER A 140 5.86 -14.38 7.03
C SER A 140 6.74 -14.22 5.78
N ASN A 141 6.42 -14.90 4.68
CA ASN A 141 7.28 -14.93 3.50
C ASN A 141 6.58 -14.60 2.18
N ARG A 142 5.26 -14.41 2.19
CA ARG A 142 4.48 -14.23 0.96
C ARG A 142 3.90 -12.84 0.87
N TYR A 143 4.25 -12.16 -0.23
CA TYR A 143 3.64 -10.87 -0.60
C TYR A 143 2.49 -11.09 -1.58
N VAL A 144 1.47 -10.27 -1.42
CA VAL A 144 0.30 -10.21 -2.30
C VAL A 144 -0.02 -8.75 -2.59
N ILE A 145 -0.95 -8.51 -3.53
CA ILE A 145 -1.45 -7.18 -3.84
C ILE A 145 -2.92 -7.11 -3.50
N VAL A 146 -3.29 -6.21 -2.59
CA VAL A 146 -4.68 -5.87 -2.35
C VAL A 146 -5.11 -4.89 -3.44
N MET A 147 -6.15 -5.25 -4.22
CA MET A 147 -6.53 -4.48 -5.40
C MET A 147 -8.01 -4.09 -5.48
N SER A 148 -8.87 -4.65 -4.65
CA SER A 148 -10.27 -4.22 -4.58
C SER A 148 -10.91 -4.58 -3.25
N TYR A 149 -12.00 -3.90 -2.94
CA TYR A 149 -12.80 -4.19 -1.76
C TYR A 149 -14.23 -3.73 -1.97
N ASN A 150 -15.12 -4.30 -1.19
CA ASN A 150 -16.48 -3.78 -0.98
C ASN A 150 -16.81 -3.92 0.52
N ALA A 151 -18.08 -3.78 0.88
CA ALA A 151 -18.49 -3.84 2.29
C ALA A 151 -18.18 -5.19 2.96
N THR A 152 -18.13 -6.28 2.21
CA THR A 152 -18.03 -7.64 2.77
C THR A 152 -16.80 -8.41 2.34
N LYS A 153 -16.13 -8.00 1.26
CA LYS A 153 -15.01 -8.76 0.67
C LYS A 153 -13.82 -7.87 0.36
N ILE A 154 -12.63 -8.48 0.37
CA ILE A 154 -11.39 -7.91 -0.13
C ILE A 154 -10.82 -8.89 -1.15
N ARG A 155 -10.34 -8.35 -2.28
CA ARG A 155 -9.69 -9.14 -3.33
C ARG A 155 -8.21 -8.84 -3.33
N TYR A 156 -7.41 -9.88 -3.38
CA TYR A 156 -5.97 -9.76 -3.54
C TYR A 156 -5.45 -10.67 -4.64
N LEU A 157 -4.32 -10.28 -5.22
CA LEU A 157 -3.62 -11.03 -6.25
C LEU A 157 -2.44 -11.75 -5.58
N ASP A 158 -2.40 -13.08 -5.73
CA ASP A 158 -1.37 -13.93 -5.12
C ASP A 158 -0.47 -14.50 -6.22
N PRO A 159 0.76 -13.99 -6.36
CA PRO A 159 1.65 -14.48 -7.42
C PRO A 159 2.12 -15.92 -7.20
N VAL A 160 2.10 -16.42 -5.97
CA VAL A 160 2.53 -17.79 -5.70
C VAL A 160 1.50 -18.80 -6.21
N THR A 161 0.21 -18.50 -6.04
CA THR A 161 -0.85 -19.33 -6.59
C THR A 161 -1.18 -18.99 -8.03
N GLY A 162 -0.82 -17.80 -8.49
CA GLY A 162 -1.21 -17.27 -9.79
C GLY A 162 -2.69 -16.91 -9.86
N LYS A 163 -3.34 -16.70 -8.73
CA LYS A 163 -4.79 -16.49 -8.66
C LYS A 163 -5.16 -15.17 -8.01
N SER A 164 -6.28 -14.63 -8.47
CA SER A 164 -7.00 -13.55 -7.80
C SER A 164 -7.97 -14.20 -6.80
N THR A 165 -7.91 -13.79 -5.56
CA THR A 165 -8.72 -14.36 -4.48
C THR A 165 -9.56 -13.27 -3.84
N ALA A 166 -10.87 -13.51 -3.77
CA ALA A 166 -11.80 -12.70 -2.98
C ALA A 166 -12.23 -13.49 -1.76
N ALA A 167 -12.03 -12.92 -0.59
CA ALA A 167 -12.41 -13.56 0.67
C ALA A 167 -13.11 -12.55 1.57
N SER A 168 -13.69 -13.02 2.67
CA SER A 168 -14.40 -12.12 3.58
C SER A 168 -13.45 -11.03 4.09
N ARG A 169 -13.99 -9.83 4.23
CA ARG A 169 -13.21 -8.68 4.71
C ARG A 169 -12.62 -8.95 6.08
N THR A 170 -13.37 -9.62 6.97
CA THR A 170 -12.90 -10.02 8.29
C THR A 170 -11.72 -10.99 8.20
N ASP A 171 -11.81 -12.02 7.38
CA ASP A 171 -10.75 -13.02 7.25
C ASP A 171 -9.47 -12.43 6.69
N VAL A 172 -9.56 -11.62 5.63
CA VAL A 172 -8.40 -10.97 5.03
C VAL A 172 -7.77 -10.00 6.01
N THR A 173 -8.57 -9.18 6.69
CA THR A 173 -8.11 -8.25 7.72
C THR A 173 -7.32 -8.99 8.80
N ASN A 174 -7.89 -10.05 9.35
CA ASN A 174 -7.23 -10.82 10.40
C ASN A 174 -5.91 -11.41 9.92
N ARG A 175 -5.89 -11.95 8.70
CA ARG A 175 -4.71 -12.58 8.14
C ARG A 175 -3.58 -11.59 7.89
N LEU A 176 -3.87 -10.44 7.28
CA LEU A 176 -2.87 -9.41 6.99
C LEU A 176 -2.37 -8.74 8.26
N GLU A 177 -3.25 -8.46 9.21
CA GLU A 177 -2.86 -7.82 10.46
C GLU A 177 -2.05 -8.77 11.35
N LYS A 178 -2.38 -10.06 11.35
CA LYS A 178 -1.63 -11.09 12.06
C LYS A 178 -0.25 -11.31 11.46
N SER A 179 -0.07 -11.03 10.18
CA SER A 179 1.21 -11.16 9.46
C SER A 179 2.13 -9.96 9.66
N GLY A 180 1.83 -9.08 10.61
CA GLY A 180 2.70 -7.96 10.98
C GLY A 180 2.27 -6.61 10.47
N LYS A 181 1.11 -6.49 9.83
CA LYS A 181 0.62 -5.22 9.25
C LYS A 181 1.64 -4.60 8.30
N VAL A 182 2.23 -5.40 7.45
CA VAL A 182 3.25 -4.95 6.49
C VAL A 182 2.56 -4.49 5.23
N PHE A 183 2.59 -3.18 4.99
CA PHE A 183 1.89 -2.56 3.86
C PHE A 183 2.73 -1.46 3.22
N TYR A 184 2.68 -1.43 1.89
CA TYR A 184 3.31 -0.38 1.08
C TYR A 184 2.37 -0.01 -0.06
N SER A 185 2.28 1.27 -0.37
CA SER A 185 1.52 1.73 -1.52
C SER A 185 2.15 3.01 -2.07
N TYR A 186 1.42 3.72 -2.89
CA TYR A 186 1.83 5.00 -3.46
C TYR A 186 0.58 5.80 -3.78
N ILE A 187 0.77 7.10 -4.00
CA ILE A 187 -0.30 7.95 -4.50
C ILE A 187 0.11 8.38 -5.91
N ALA A 188 -0.71 8.06 -6.90
CA ALA A 188 -0.46 8.47 -8.28
C ALA A 188 -0.55 10.01 -8.37
N ASP A 189 0.41 10.57 -9.04
CA ASP A 189 0.48 12.02 -9.23
C ASP A 189 -0.54 12.52 -10.25
#